data_4be1702c020e4c14bf0a549ca4998bf4
#
_entry.id   4be1702c020e4c14bf0a549ca4998bf4
#
_cell.length_a   1.000
_cell.length_b   1.000
_cell.length_c   1.000
_cell.angle_alpha   90.00
_cell.angle_beta   90.00
_cell.angle_gamma   90.00
#
_symmetry.space_group_name_H-M   'P 1'
#
loop_
_entity.id
_entity.type
_entity.pdbx_description
1 polymer ?
#
loop_
_entity_poly.entity_id
_entity_poly.type
_entity_poly.pdbx_seq_one_letter_code
_entity_poly.pdbx_strand_id
1 'polypeptide(L)'
;ITRMKSPRAKVLRENRLYQTDWLLRFYGFSIGELLNKQHPNLDMDVDPKLSWALRNLHHFPVDINKGDKRLLARIPGIGMQSVDKIMKARKFRKLNWDHLKKIGVALNRAQYFVVCDSNQWERRDLDAERIKGMILQNSYGKFRDQYSTQLSLFN
;
A
#
# COMPACT_ATOMS: atom_id res chain seq x y z
N ILE A 1 28.12 17.65 15.10
CA ILE A 1 28.10 16.26 15.60
C ILE A 1 27.18 15.45 14.72
N THR A 2 27.74 14.72 13.80
CA THR A 2 26.98 13.81 12.94
C THR A 2 26.48 12.66 13.82
N ARG A 3 25.21 12.68 14.17
CA ARG A 3 24.57 11.54 14.83
C ARG A 3 24.72 10.33 13.91
N MET A 4 25.58 9.39 14.26
CA MET A 4 25.71 8.13 13.52
C MET A 4 24.34 7.44 13.55
N LYS A 5 23.68 7.43 12.40
CA LYS A 5 22.42 6.70 12.25
C LYS A 5 22.71 5.21 12.40
N SER A 6 21.89 4.51 13.19
CA SER A 6 22.06 3.07 13.38
C SER A 6 22.11 2.36 12.03
N PRO A 7 22.85 1.25 11.89
CA PRO A 7 22.88 0.46 10.66
C PRO A 7 21.48 0.06 10.16
N ARG A 8 20.57 -0.23 11.06
CA ARG A 8 19.18 -0.57 10.77
C ARG A 8 18.42 0.60 10.13
N ALA A 9 18.61 1.82 10.62
CA ALA A 9 17.99 3.02 10.05
C ALA A 9 18.52 3.31 8.63
N LYS A 10 19.80 3.05 8.39
CA LYS A 10 20.43 3.19 7.06
C LYS A 10 19.81 2.23 6.05
N VAL A 11 19.68 0.96 6.38
CA VAL A 11 19.08 -0.07 5.53
C VAL A 11 17.61 0.26 5.21
N LEU A 12 16.84 0.69 6.22
CA LEU A 12 15.46 1.08 6.02
C LEU A 12 15.33 2.27 5.05
N ARG A 13 16.19 3.26 5.18
CA ARG A 13 16.23 4.42 4.27
C ARG A 13 16.55 3.99 2.84
N GLU A 14 17.52 3.12 2.66
CA GLU A 14 17.87 2.57 1.34
C GLU A 14 16.67 1.84 0.72
N ASN A 15 15.96 1.02 1.48
CA ASN A 15 14.75 0.34 1.02
C ASN A 15 13.66 1.34 0.59
N ARG A 16 13.45 2.42 1.34
CA ARG A 16 12.48 3.46 0.97
C ARG A 16 12.89 4.18 -0.33
N LEU A 17 14.18 4.40 -0.54
CA LEU A 17 14.70 4.98 -1.79
C LEU A 17 14.50 4.04 -2.98
N TYR A 18 14.75 2.75 -2.84
CA TYR A 18 14.48 1.76 -3.89
C TYR A 18 12.99 1.68 -4.22
N GLN A 19 12.12 1.69 -3.23
CA GLN A 19 10.67 1.72 -3.43
C GLN A 19 10.23 2.99 -4.17
N THR A 20 10.80 4.13 -3.83
CA THR A 20 10.54 5.40 -4.52
C THR A 20 10.98 5.35 -5.99
N ASP A 21 12.17 4.86 -6.26
CA ASP A 21 12.67 4.70 -7.62
C ASP A 21 11.74 3.80 -8.46
N TRP A 22 11.26 2.70 -7.88
CA TRP A 22 10.31 1.80 -8.52
C TRP A 22 8.99 2.48 -8.87
N LEU A 23 8.46 3.30 -7.97
CA LEU A 23 7.22 4.08 -8.21
C LEU A 23 7.39 5.08 -9.34
N LEU A 24 8.53 5.75 -9.43
CA LEU A 24 8.83 6.69 -10.50
C LEU A 24 8.94 6.01 -11.87
N ARG A 25 9.53 4.82 -11.93
CA ARG A 25 9.77 4.10 -13.17
C ARG A 25 8.54 3.38 -13.70
N PHE A 26 7.75 2.73 -12.83
CA PHE A 26 6.75 1.76 -13.26
C PHE A 26 5.32 2.10 -12.88
N TYR A 27 5.10 3.00 -11.91
CA TYR A 27 3.77 3.31 -11.39
C TYR A 27 3.23 4.68 -11.80
N GLY A 28 3.98 5.41 -12.60
CA GLY A 28 3.56 6.72 -13.11
C GLY A 28 3.56 7.84 -12.06
N PHE A 29 4.32 7.69 -10.99
CA PHE A 29 4.52 8.76 -10.00
C PHE A 29 5.55 9.77 -10.47
N SER A 30 5.35 11.04 -10.12
CA SER A 30 6.36 12.08 -10.22
C SER A 30 7.06 12.29 -8.88
N ILE A 31 8.28 12.81 -8.92
CA ILE A 31 9.04 13.07 -7.69
C ILE A 31 8.33 14.07 -6.78
N GLY A 32 7.65 15.07 -7.34
CA GLY A 32 6.92 16.08 -6.58
C GLY A 32 5.71 15.54 -5.82
N GLU A 33 5.14 14.41 -6.25
CA GLU A 33 4.07 13.73 -5.53
C GLU A 33 4.59 13.02 -4.27
N LEU A 34 5.81 12.51 -4.32
CA LEU A 34 6.40 11.72 -3.23
C LEU A 34 7.20 12.60 -2.28
N LEU A 35 7.93 13.57 -2.81
CA LEU A 35 8.75 14.51 -2.05
C LEU A 35 8.48 15.94 -2.51
N ASN A 36 8.15 16.81 -1.58
CA ASN A 36 7.88 18.23 -1.83
C ASN A 36 8.21 19.07 -0.59
N LYS A 37 7.95 20.38 -0.64
CA LYS A 37 8.25 21.29 0.48
C LYS A 37 7.49 20.93 1.77
N GLN A 38 6.28 20.38 1.66
CA GLN A 38 5.47 19.96 2.80
C GLN A 38 5.91 18.60 3.35
N HIS A 39 6.42 17.73 2.49
CA HIS A 39 6.91 16.40 2.81
C HIS A 39 8.32 16.19 2.21
N PRO A 40 9.35 16.79 2.82
CA PRO A 40 10.70 16.79 2.25
C PRO A 40 11.44 15.46 2.45
N ASN A 41 10.96 14.59 3.33
CA ASN A 41 11.58 13.32 3.66
C ASN A 41 10.62 12.15 3.43
N LEU A 42 11.19 11.00 3.04
CA LEU A 42 10.44 9.74 2.96
C LEU A 42 10.01 9.28 4.35
N ASP A 43 8.78 8.78 4.45
CA ASP A 43 8.28 8.16 5.67
C ASP A 43 9.04 6.85 5.94
N MET A 44 9.49 6.65 7.18
CA MET A 44 10.18 5.43 7.58
C MET A 44 9.23 4.34 8.07
N ASP A 45 8.06 4.70 8.59
CA ASP A 45 7.08 3.77 9.15
C ASP A 45 6.31 3.01 8.08
N VAL A 46 6.02 3.67 6.97
CA VAL A 46 5.25 3.12 5.85
C VAL A 46 6.00 3.33 4.53
N ASP A 47 5.69 2.49 3.55
CA ASP A 47 6.29 2.64 2.22
C ASP A 47 5.80 3.92 1.51
N PRO A 48 6.52 4.42 0.50
CA PRO A 48 6.19 5.67 -0.18
C PRO A 48 4.81 5.69 -0.83
N LYS A 49 4.35 4.58 -1.37
CA LYS A 49 3.04 4.48 -2.01
C LYS A 49 1.91 4.62 -0.99
N LEU A 50 2.01 3.92 0.14
CA LEU A 50 1.05 4.05 1.23
C LEU A 50 1.09 5.45 1.84
N SER A 51 2.27 6.01 2.04
CA SER A 51 2.44 7.39 2.53
C SER A 51 1.71 8.39 1.62
N TRP A 52 1.88 8.27 0.30
CA TRP A 52 1.16 9.10 -0.67
C TRP A 52 -0.35 8.93 -0.56
N ALA A 53 -0.84 7.70 -0.52
CA ALA A 53 -2.28 7.41 -0.43
C ALA A 53 -2.92 8.00 0.84
N LEU A 54 -2.24 7.90 1.97
CA LEU A 54 -2.70 8.47 3.25
C LEU A 54 -2.79 10.01 3.21
N ARG A 55 -1.93 10.67 2.44
CA ARG A 55 -1.99 12.12 2.24
C ARG A 55 -3.01 12.56 1.18
N ASN A 56 -3.53 11.63 0.39
CA ASN A 56 -4.40 11.88 -0.74
C ASN A 56 -5.69 11.03 -0.67
N LEU A 57 -6.26 10.91 0.51
CA LEU A 57 -7.46 10.10 0.75
C LEU A 57 -8.68 10.50 -0.10
N HIS A 58 -8.71 11.74 -0.58
CA HIS A 58 -9.79 12.22 -1.46
C HIS A 58 -9.84 11.52 -2.82
N HIS A 59 -8.77 10.83 -3.25
CA HIS A 59 -8.77 9.98 -4.45
C HIS A 59 -9.42 8.61 -4.21
N PHE A 60 -9.66 8.26 -2.97
CA PHE A 60 -10.13 6.93 -2.57
C PHE A 60 -11.53 6.97 -1.94
N PRO A 61 -12.27 5.87 -1.96
CA PRO A 61 -11.91 4.57 -2.55
C PRO A 61 -12.00 4.59 -4.08
N VAL A 62 -11.29 3.66 -4.70
CA VAL A 62 -11.40 3.39 -6.14
C VAL A 62 -12.25 2.15 -6.35
N ASP A 63 -13.24 2.24 -7.26
CA ASP A 63 -14.01 1.08 -7.68
C ASP A 63 -13.12 0.21 -8.59
N ILE A 64 -12.86 -1.01 -8.15
CA ILE A 64 -11.97 -1.94 -8.86
C ILE A 64 -12.48 -2.29 -10.26
N ASN A 65 -13.79 -2.26 -10.46
CA ASN A 65 -14.43 -2.59 -11.72
C ASN A 65 -14.55 -1.42 -12.70
N LYS A 66 -14.35 -0.18 -12.22
CA LYS A 66 -14.54 1.06 -13.00
C LYS A 66 -13.32 1.94 -13.06
N GLY A 67 -12.42 1.86 -12.05
CA GLY A 67 -11.25 2.72 -11.96
C GLY A 67 -10.31 2.56 -13.16
N ASP A 68 -9.68 3.66 -13.59
CA ASP A 68 -8.71 3.59 -14.67
C ASP A 68 -7.39 2.95 -14.18
N LYS A 69 -6.56 2.54 -15.13
CA LYS A 69 -5.29 1.86 -14.84
C LYS A 69 -4.36 2.71 -13.96
N ARG A 70 -4.34 4.02 -14.14
CA ARG A 70 -3.49 4.93 -13.37
C ARG A 70 -3.91 4.96 -11.90
N LEU A 71 -5.21 5.02 -11.63
CA LEU A 71 -5.73 4.98 -10.26
C LEU A 71 -5.50 3.63 -9.61
N LEU A 72 -5.69 2.54 -10.33
CA LEU A 72 -5.43 1.19 -9.81
C LEU A 72 -3.96 1.02 -9.39
N ALA A 73 -3.03 1.55 -10.17
CA ALA A 73 -1.60 1.53 -9.85
C ALA A 73 -1.24 2.34 -8.59
N ARG A 74 -2.08 3.28 -8.18
CA ARG A 74 -1.91 4.14 -6.98
C ARG A 74 -2.39 3.48 -5.69
N ILE A 75 -3.13 2.38 -5.79
CA ILE A 75 -3.74 1.72 -4.62
C ILE A 75 -2.66 0.93 -3.86
N PRO A 76 -2.46 1.21 -2.55
CA PRO A 76 -1.59 0.39 -1.72
C PRO A 76 -2.05 -1.07 -1.71
N GLY A 77 -1.13 -2.00 -1.87
CA GLY A 77 -1.43 -3.43 -1.92
C GLY A 77 -1.69 -3.99 -3.32
N ILE A 78 -1.74 -3.14 -4.35
CA ILE A 78 -1.90 -3.58 -5.75
C ILE A 78 -0.61 -3.30 -6.51
N GLY A 79 0.09 -4.36 -6.91
CA GLY A 79 1.27 -4.28 -7.78
C GLY A 79 0.90 -4.18 -9.26
N MET A 80 1.86 -3.82 -10.12
CA MET A 80 1.60 -3.65 -11.56
C MET A 80 1.13 -4.94 -12.24
N GLN A 81 1.62 -6.10 -11.83
CA GLN A 81 1.11 -7.39 -12.33
C GLN A 81 -0.36 -7.61 -11.95
N SER A 82 -0.74 -7.25 -10.73
CA SER A 82 -2.13 -7.31 -10.29
C SER A 82 -3.01 -6.31 -11.04
N VAL A 83 -2.51 -5.11 -11.32
CA VAL A 83 -3.21 -4.12 -12.15
C VAL A 83 -3.53 -4.72 -13.54
N ASP A 84 -2.56 -5.33 -14.18
CA ASP A 84 -2.75 -5.94 -15.51
C ASP A 84 -3.77 -7.09 -15.47
N LYS A 85 -3.71 -7.93 -14.45
CA LYS A 85 -4.67 -9.01 -14.23
C LYS A 85 -6.09 -8.49 -13.97
N ILE A 86 -6.23 -7.45 -13.17
CA ILE A 86 -7.53 -6.79 -12.92
C ILE A 86 -8.11 -6.22 -14.21
N MET A 87 -7.31 -5.49 -14.98
CA MET A 87 -7.73 -4.90 -16.24
C MET A 87 -8.23 -5.94 -17.23
N LYS A 88 -7.61 -7.11 -17.27
CA LYS A 88 -8.03 -8.23 -18.11
C LYS A 88 -9.29 -8.94 -17.57
N ALA A 89 -9.28 -9.28 -16.30
CA ALA A 89 -10.36 -10.08 -15.68
C ALA A 89 -11.69 -9.35 -15.63
N ARG A 90 -11.70 -8.04 -15.35
CA ARG A 90 -12.93 -7.27 -15.25
C ARG A 90 -13.70 -7.11 -16.57
N LYS A 91 -13.06 -7.38 -17.70
CA LYS A 91 -13.72 -7.42 -19.01
C LYS A 91 -14.70 -8.60 -19.13
N PHE A 92 -14.49 -9.67 -18.38
CA PHE A 92 -15.25 -10.90 -18.46
C PHE A 92 -16.27 -11.07 -17.33
N ARG A 93 -16.01 -10.45 -16.18
CA ARG A 93 -16.87 -10.54 -15.00
C ARG A 93 -16.65 -9.37 -14.06
N LYS A 94 -17.64 -9.06 -13.24
CA LYS A 94 -17.49 -8.17 -12.11
C LYS A 94 -16.62 -8.83 -11.05
N LEU A 95 -15.57 -8.16 -10.63
CA LEU A 95 -14.64 -8.66 -9.62
C LEU A 95 -15.15 -8.39 -8.21
N ASN A 96 -14.94 -9.34 -7.32
CA ASN A 96 -15.20 -9.24 -5.88
C ASN A 96 -13.90 -9.41 -5.09
N TRP A 97 -13.99 -9.38 -3.75
CA TRP A 97 -12.84 -9.52 -2.87
C TRP A 97 -12.10 -10.84 -3.04
N ASP A 98 -12.80 -11.95 -3.26
CA ASP A 98 -12.18 -13.25 -3.48
C ASP A 98 -11.37 -13.29 -4.77
N HIS A 99 -11.86 -12.67 -5.82
CA HIS A 99 -11.12 -12.52 -7.08
C HIS A 99 -9.84 -11.70 -6.87
N LEU A 100 -9.90 -10.60 -6.13
CA LEU A 100 -8.73 -9.77 -5.83
C LEU A 100 -7.67 -10.54 -5.04
N LYS A 101 -8.09 -11.34 -4.07
CA LYS A 101 -7.21 -12.21 -3.30
C LYS A 101 -6.48 -13.21 -4.19
N LYS A 102 -7.21 -13.87 -5.10
CA LYS A 102 -6.64 -14.84 -6.06
C LYS A 102 -5.68 -14.18 -7.05
N ILE A 103 -5.95 -12.93 -7.44
CA ILE A 103 -5.07 -12.16 -8.33
C ILE A 103 -3.74 -11.84 -7.66
N GLY A 104 -3.70 -11.75 -6.33
CA GLY A 104 -2.50 -11.44 -5.56
C GLY A 104 -2.49 -10.07 -4.91
N VAL A 105 -3.66 -9.44 -4.79
CA VAL A 105 -3.81 -8.16 -4.08
C VAL A 105 -3.61 -8.36 -2.58
N ALA A 106 -2.81 -7.51 -1.96
CA ALA A 106 -2.63 -7.49 -0.51
C ALA A 106 -3.84 -6.82 0.15
N LEU A 107 -4.88 -7.60 0.46
CA LEU A 107 -6.17 -7.10 0.95
C LEU A 107 -6.07 -6.40 2.30
N ASN A 108 -5.15 -6.80 3.17
CA ASN A 108 -4.91 -6.14 4.45
C ASN A 108 -4.54 -4.66 4.31
N ARG A 109 -4.04 -4.25 3.16
CA ARG A 109 -3.72 -2.86 2.81
C ARG A 109 -4.77 -2.27 1.88
N ALA A 110 -5.10 -2.97 0.80
CA ALA A 110 -5.99 -2.49 -0.26
C ALA A 110 -7.43 -2.25 0.21
N GLN A 111 -7.90 -2.97 1.21
CA GLN A 111 -9.29 -2.88 1.71
C GLN A 111 -9.73 -1.46 2.12
N TYR A 112 -8.79 -0.61 2.50
CA TYR A 112 -9.07 0.77 2.90
C TYR A 112 -9.17 1.75 1.72
N PHE A 113 -8.75 1.31 0.53
CA PHE A 113 -8.60 2.16 -0.64
C PHE A 113 -9.43 1.70 -1.85
N VAL A 114 -10.13 0.59 -1.74
CA VAL A 114 -10.86 -0.07 -2.82
C VAL A 114 -12.28 -0.41 -2.42
N VAL A 115 -13.19 -0.30 -3.37
CA VAL A 115 -14.52 -0.92 -3.30
C VAL A 115 -14.71 -1.82 -4.51
N CYS A 116 -15.45 -2.92 -4.33
CA CYS A 116 -15.84 -3.81 -5.42
C CYS A 116 -17.20 -3.44 -6.01
N ASP A 117 -18.00 -2.72 -5.26
CA ASP A 117 -19.27 -2.17 -5.70
C ASP A 117 -19.46 -0.78 -5.09
N SER A 118 -19.51 0.23 -5.94
CA SER A 118 -19.72 1.63 -5.49
C SER A 118 -21.06 1.86 -4.80
N ASN A 119 -22.05 0.98 -5.05
CA ASN A 119 -23.35 1.05 -4.38
C ASN A 119 -23.31 0.52 -2.94
N GLN A 120 -22.27 -0.21 -2.58
CA GLN A 120 -22.06 -0.76 -1.23
C GLN A 120 -21.10 0.09 -0.40
N TRP A 121 -20.78 1.29 -0.87
CA TRP A 121 -19.94 2.20 -0.15
C TRP A 121 -20.60 2.66 1.16
N GLU A 122 -20.22 2.03 2.24
CA GLU A 122 -20.47 2.60 3.56
C GLU A 122 -19.37 3.63 3.86
N ARG A 123 -19.78 4.85 4.07
CA ARG A 123 -18.89 5.93 4.49
C ARG A 123 -18.23 5.54 5.81
N ARG A 124 -17.05 4.97 5.72
CA ARG A 124 -16.21 4.78 6.89
C ARG A 124 -15.47 6.09 7.13
N ASP A 125 -15.79 6.75 8.24
CA ASP A 125 -15.04 7.93 8.70
C ASP A 125 -13.65 7.49 9.19
N LEU A 126 -12.84 6.97 8.27
CA LEU A 126 -11.48 6.56 8.54
C LEU A 126 -10.53 7.67 8.09
N ASP A 127 -9.90 8.30 9.06
CA ASP A 127 -8.80 9.24 8.79
C ASP A 127 -7.48 8.48 8.51
N ALA A 128 -6.49 9.22 8.03
CA ALA A 128 -5.19 8.68 7.66
C ALA A 128 -4.48 7.98 8.83
N GLU A 129 -4.56 8.53 10.04
CA GLU A 129 -3.92 7.97 11.22
C GLU A 129 -4.54 6.65 11.65
N ARG A 130 -5.87 6.52 11.55
CA ARG A 130 -6.57 5.27 11.84
C ARG A 130 -6.23 4.19 10.84
N ILE A 131 -6.23 4.50 9.55
CA ILE A 131 -5.85 3.55 8.49
C ILE A 131 -4.40 3.10 8.70
N LYS A 132 -3.48 4.03 8.89
CA LYS A 132 -2.07 3.76 9.17
C LYS A 132 -1.91 2.83 10.37
N GLY A 133 -2.57 3.12 11.48
CA GLY A 133 -2.54 2.31 12.70
C GLY A 133 -3.02 0.88 12.48
N MET A 134 -4.13 0.69 11.76
CA MET A 134 -4.67 -0.65 11.46
C MET A 134 -3.73 -1.46 10.56
N ILE A 135 -3.15 -0.84 9.54
CA ILE A 135 -2.19 -1.52 8.65
C ILE A 135 -0.93 -1.93 9.40
N LEU A 136 -0.36 -1.06 10.22
CA LEU A 136 0.83 -1.35 11.03
C LEU A 136 0.56 -2.44 12.06
N GLN A 137 -0.58 -2.41 12.74
CA GLN A 137 -0.96 -3.41 13.72
C GLN A 137 -1.08 -4.80 13.09
N ASN A 138 -1.70 -4.92 11.91
CA ASN A 138 -1.79 -6.18 11.18
C ASN A 138 -0.42 -6.70 10.74
N SER A 139 0.50 -5.82 10.39
CA SER A 139 1.87 -6.17 10.00
C SER A 139 2.67 -6.69 11.20
N TYR A 140 2.56 -6.07 12.35
CA TYR A 140 3.23 -6.53 13.58
C TYR A 140 2.69 -7.87 14.08
N GLY A 141 1.39 -8.12 13.95
CA GLY A 141 0.79 -9.41 14.31
C GLY A 141 1.41 -10.56 13.52
N LYS A 142 1.60 -10.41 12.22
CA LYS A 142 2.25 -11.42 11.37
C LYS A 142 3.71 -11.69 11.76
N PHE A 143 4.47 -10.66 12.11
CA PHE A 143 5.85 -10.82 12.58
C PHE A 143 5.92 -11.53 13.93
N ARG A 144 5.00 -11.24 14.82
CA ARG A 144 4.92 -11.87 16.14
C ARG A 144 4.64 -13.37 16.05
N ASP A 145 3.72 -13.77 15.16
CA ASP A 145 3.39 -15.17 14.95
C ASP A 145 4.54 -15.94 14.30
N GLN A 146 5.26 -15.34 13.35
CA GLN A 146 6.45 -15.94 12.76
C GLN A 146 7.58 -16.10 13.78
N TYR A 147 7.78 -15.14 14.66
CA TYR A 147 8.81 -15.17 15.71
C TYR A 147 8.49 -16.22 16.80
N SER A 148 7.23 -16.33 17.22
CA SER A 148 6.80 -17.33 18.20
C SER A 148 6.92 -18.76 17.63
N THR A 149 6.61 -18.95 16.34
CA THR A 149 6.77 -20.24 15.66
C THR A 149 8.23 -20.62 15.50
N GLN A 150 9.11 -19.67 15.19
CA GLN A 150 10.56 -19.91 15.13
C GLN A 150 11.17 -20.25 16.49
N LEU A 151 10.76 -19.59 17.55
CA LEU A 151 11.22 -19.87 18.91
C LEU A 151 10.75 -21.23 19.42
N SER A 152 9.56 -21.69 19.01
CA SER A 152 9.05 -23.01 19.39
C SER A 152 9.77 -24.15 18.68
N LEU A 153 10.43 -23.90 17.56
CA LEU A 153 11.23 -24.91 16.85
C LEU A 153 12.64 -25.11 17.44
N PHE A 154 13.10 -24.21 18.33
CA PHE A 154 14.42 -24.27 18.98
C PHE A 154 14.36 -24.61 20.48
N ASN A 155 13.19 -24.85 21.01
CA ASN A 155 12.95 -25.40 22.34
C ASN A 155 12.55 -26.87 22.20
#